data_226527c0afef0ca0054b9ac0620acef4
#
_entry.id   226527c0afef0ca0054b9ac0620acef4
#
_cell.length_a   1.000
_cell.length_b   1.000
_cell.length_c   1.000
_cell.angle_alpha   90.00
_cell.angle_beta   90.00
_cell.angle_gamma   90.00
#
_symmetry.space_group_name_H-M   'P 1'
#
loop_
_entity.id
_entity.type
_entity.pdbx_description
1 polymer ?
#
loop_
_entity_poly.entity_id
_entity_poly.type
_entity_poly.pdbx_seq_one_letter_code
_entity_poly.pdbx_strand_id
1 'polypeptide(L)'
;ENTNPLMGIWGPHEQCIYAVGIGGVVLFYNGQEWNRLDTGSYDSLNSAYGFDENSVFLYGVGGRMLYWNGEKWDYREPNTIHDLFGMWGEDVEHIHTVGGEGVYRFYDGKEFQRRDELTDEEISLFGVWGTGNDNIYICGSHGTILHYDGTDWKPMQSGTEEYLLSIWGTSDENIFVVGDNSAMLHYDGNKWSPIQSPKEEYLTKVKGLGPDQVYAVGENGTVLKYDGKEWSDMSI
;
A
#
# COMPACT_ATOMS: atom_id res chain seq x y z
N GLU A 1 0.34 6.18 -27.42
CA GLU A 1 1.31 5.70 -26.41
C GLU A 1 1.14 6.56 -25.15
N ASN A 2 1.01 5.93 -23.99
CA ASN A 2 1.00 6.64 -22.74
C ASN A 2 2.44 6.92 -22.32
N THR A 3 2.81 8.20 -22.18
CA THR A 3 4.15 8.64 -21.77
C THR A 3 4.22 9.01 -20.29
N ASN A 4 3.09 9.02 -19.58
CA ASN A 4 3.05 9.35 -18.16
C ASN A 4 3.49 8.15 -17.32
N PRO A 5 4.31 8.37 -16.28
CA PRO A 5 4.71 7.31 -15.36
C PRO A 5 3.50 6.61 -14.71
N LEU A 6 3.57 5.29 -14.62
CA LEU A 6 2.67 4.49 -13.82
C LEU A 6 3.25 4.37 -12.40
N MET A 7 2.40 4.55 -11.40
CA MET A 7 2.78 4.62 -10.00
C MET A 7 2.31 3.40 -9.19
N GLY A 8 1.19 2.80 -9.59
CA GLY A 8 0.61 1.68 -8.88
C GLY A 8 -0.03 0.67 -9.79
N ILE A 9 -0.11 -0.57 -9.31
CA ILE A 9 -0.76 -1.68 -9.99
C ILE A 9 -1.52 -2.53 -8.96
N TRP A 10 -2.72 -2.97 -9.34
CA TRP A 10 -3.52 -3.88 -8.55
C TRP A 10 -4.45 -4.70 -9.46
N GLY A 11 -4.78 -5.91 -9.03
CA GLY A 11 -5.78 -6.75 -9.70
C GLY A 11 -6.16 -7.95 -8.84
N PRO A 12 -7.44 -8.38 -8.88
CA PRO A 12 -7.91 -9.56 -8.17
C PRO A 12 -7.44 -10.87 -8.81
N HIS A 13 -7.16 -10.85 -10.11
CA HIS A 13 -6.66 -12.00 -10.87
C HIS A 13 -6.03 -11.56 -12.20
N GLU A 14 -5.35 -12.47 -12.88
CA GLU A 14 -4.55 -12.23 -14.09
C GLU A 14 -5.29 -11.63 -15.29
N GLN A 15 -6.62 -11.68 -15.31
CA GLN A 15 -7.47 -11.12 -16.37
C GLN A 15 -8.13 -9.80 -16.00
N CYS A 16 -7.85 -9.28 -14.81
CA CYS A 16 -8.40 -8.02 -14.30
C CYS A 16 -7.32 -7.26 -13.55
N ILE A 17 -6.57 -6.41 -14.25
CA ILE A 17 -5.46 -5.66 -13.66
C ILE A 17 -5.60 -4.18 -14.00
N TYR A 18 -5.49 -3.34 -12.99
CA TYR A 18 -5.47 -1.88 -13.09
C TYR A 18 -4.06 -1.37 -12.87
N ALA A 19 -3.55 -0.52 -13.76
CA ALA A 19 -2.32 0.23 -13.58
C ALA A 19 -2.65 1.73 -13.65
N VAL A 20 -2.20 2.48 -12.65
CA VAL A 20 -2.55 3.88 -12.46
C VAL A 20 -1.32 4.77 -12.37
N GLY A 21 -1.47 6.06 -12.69
CA GLY A 21 -0.32 6.93 -12.66
C GLY A 21 -0.61 8.42 -12.80
N ILE A 22 0.42 9.16 -13.18
CA ILE A 22 0.42 10.62 -13.25
C ILE A 22 -0.58 11.12 -14.31
N GLY A 23 -1.28 12.22 -13.99
CA GLY A 23 -2.23 12.86 -14.91
C GLY A 23 -3.49 12.05 -15.14
N GLY A 24 -3.95 11.29 -14.15
CA GLY A 24 -5.19 10.50 -14.20
C GLY A 24 -5.14 9.32 -15.15
N VAL A 25 -3.92 8.84 -15.46
CA VAL A 25 -3.80 7.65 -16.31
C VAL A 25 -4.30 6.43 -15.55
N VAL A 26 -5.26 5.74 -16.18
CA VAL A 26 -5.74 4.43 -15.74
C VAL A 26 -5.72 3.48 -16.93
N LEU A 27 -4.96 2.40 -16.80
CA LEU A 27 -4.93 1.31 -17.76
C LEU A 27 -5.58 0.08 -17.14
N PHE A 28 -6.38 -0.61 -17.90
CA PHE A 28 -7.05 -1.85 -17.52
C PHE A 28 -6.64 -2.98 -18.45
N TYR A 29 -6.17 -4.08 -17.88
CA TYR A 29 -5.88 -5.32 -18.59
C TYR A 29 -7.03 -6.30 -18.43
N ASN A 30 -7.58 -6.75 -19.55
CA ASN A 30 -8.75 -7.64 -19.60
C ASN A 30 -8.37 -9.12 -19.82
N GLY A 31 -7.10 -9.49 -19.60
CA GLY A 31 -6.57 -10.81 -19.90
C GLY A 31 -6.04 -10.99 -21.33
N GLN A 32 -6.24 -10.01 -22.22
CA GLN A 32 -5.79 -10.04 -23.62
C GLN A 32 -4.97 -8.79 -23.98
N GLU A 33 -5.49 -7.62 -23.62
CA GLU A 33 -4.86 -6.34 -23.97
C GLU A 33 -5.06 -5.29 -22.88
N TRP A 34 -4.19 -4.29 -22.88
CA TRP A 34 -4.30 -3.10 -22.04
C TRP A 34 -5.17 -2.04 -22.71
N ASN A 35 -6.20 -1.59 -22.04
CA ASN A 35 -7.09 -0.53 -22.48
C ASN A 35 -6.99 0.68 -21.55
N ARG A 36 -6.96 1.88 -22.10
CA ARG A 36 -7.05 3.09 -21.31
C ARG A 36 -8.50 3.31 -20.90
N LEU A 37 -8.71 3.52 -19.59
CA LEU A 37 -10.03 3.89 -19.06
C LEU A 37 -10.12 5.40 -18.90
N ASP A 38 -11.29 5.95 -19.23
CA ASP A 38 -11.68 7.32 -18.88
C ASP A 38 -12.47 7.27 -17.56
N THR A 39 -11.87 7.79 -16.50
CA THR A 39 -12.51 7.88 -15.18
C THR A 39 -13.18 9.24 -14.95
N GLY A 40 -13.05 10.16 -15.90
CA GLY A 40 -13.48 11.55 -15.73
C GLY A 40 -12.57 12.39 -14.84
N SER A 41 -11.45 11.84 -14.36
CA SER A 41 -10.46 12.54 -13.54
C SER A 41 -9.11 12.63 -14.23
N TYR A 42 -8.43 13.75 -14.01
CA TYR A 42 -7.04 13.99 -14.44
C TYR A 42 -6.07 14.07 -13.28
N ASP A 43 -6.53 13.80 -12.06
CA ASP A 43 -5.70 13.84 -10.86
C ASP A 43 -4.71 12.68 -10.86
N SER A 44 -3.47 12.94 -10.42
CA SER A 44 -2.45 11.90 -10.33
C SER A 44 -2.81 10.87 -9.27
N LEU A 45 -2.69 9.60 -9.66
CA LEU A 45 -3.03 8.45 -8.84
C LEU A 45 -1.76 7.75 -8.39
N ASN A 46 -1.62 7.50 -7.10
CA ASN A 46 -0.46 6.84 -6.50
C ASN A 46 -0.61 5.32 -6.50
N SER A 47 -1.83 4.80 -6.32
CA SER A 47 -2.05 3.36 -6.32
C SER A 47 -3.52 3.00 -6.54
N ALA A 48 -3.76 1.70 -6.65
CA ALA A 48 -5.06 1.07 -6.68
C ALA A 48 -5.15 -0.01 -5.59
N TYR A 49 -6.35 -0.25 -5.09
CA TYR A 49 -6.68 -1.30 -4.15
C TYR A 49 -8.13 -1.76 -4.38
N GLY A 50 -8.42 -3.04 -4.13
CA GLY A 50 -9.78 -3.50 -4.28
C GLY A 50 -10.00 -4.88 -3.67
N PHE A 51 -11.22 -5.35 -3.78
CA PHE A 51 -11.67 -6.63 -3.21
C PHE A 51 -12.01 -7.63 -4.33
N ASP A 52 -12.59 -7.14 -5.40
CA ASP A 52 -12.95 -7.89 -6.60
C ASP A 52 -12.97 -6.96 -7.83
N GLU A 53 -13.40 -7.46 -8.99
CA GLU A 53 -13.48 -6.71 -10.25
C GLU A 53 -14.51 -5.56 -10.24
N ASN A 54 -15.47 -5.58 -9.29
CA ASN A 54 -16.54 -4.59 -9.15
C ASN A 54 -16.35 -3.65 -7.96
N SER A 55 -15.26 -3.80 -7.23
CA SER A 55 -14.99 -3.08 -5.98
C SER A 55 -13.54 -2.60 -5.95
N VAL A 56 -13.25 -1.54 -6.73
CA VAL A 56 -11.89 -1.04 -6.94
C VAL A 56 -11.76 0.42 -6.55
N PHE A 57 -10.77 0.74 -5.76
CA PHE A 57 -10.39 2.08 -5.35
C PHE A 57 -9.11 2.52 -6.07
N LEU A 58 -9.12 3.75 -6.59
CA LEU A 58 -7.94 4.44 -7.10
C LEU A 58 -7.73 5.66 -6.23
N TYR A 59 -6.52 5.87 -5.73
CA TYR A 59 -6.24 6.95 -4.79
C TYR A 59 -4.88 7.60 -5.07
N GLY A 60 -4.74 8.87 -4.65
CA GLY A 60 -3.52 9.61 -4.97
C GLY A 60 -3.41 11.00 -4.40
N VAL A 61 -2.89 11.89 -5.22
CA VAL A 61 -2.49 13.25 -4.87
C VAL A 61 -3.69 14.09 -4.41
N GLY A 62 -3.49 14.92 -3.39
CA GLY A 62 -4.50 15.85 -2.87
C GLY A 62 -5.72 15.18 -2.25
N GLY A 63 -5.58 13.95 -1.71
CA GLY A 63 -6.68 13.21 -1.12
C GLY A 63 -7.69 12.66 -2.13
N ARG A 64 -7.31 12.62 -3.41
CA ARG A 64 -8.22 12.12 -4.45
C ARG A 64 -8.44 10.63 -4.32
N MET A 65 -9.71 10.24 -4.41
CA MET A 65 -10.12 8.84 -4.40
C MET A 65 -11.30 8.62 -5.33
N LEU A 66 -11.20 7.59 -6.16
CA LEU A 66 -12.25 7.10 -7.04
C LEU A 66 -12.62 5.68 -6.63
N TYR A 67 -13.87 5.34 -6.74
CA TYR A 67 -14.39 4.00 -6.46
C TYR A 67 -15.18 3.48 -7.66
N TRP A 68 -14.80 2.31 -8.16
CA TRP A 68 -15.54 1.53 -9.14
C TRP A 68 -16.50 0.58 -8.42
N ASN A 69 -17.80 0.68 -8.71
CA ASN A 69 -18.84 -0.12 -8.09
C ASN A 69 -19.40 -1.22 -9.01
N GLY A 70 -18.68 -1.53 -10.09
CA GLY A 70 -19.12 -2.45 -11.14
C GLY A 70 -19.90 -1.82 -12.28
N GLU A 71 -20.36 -0.56 -12.13
CA GLU A 71 -21.15 0.15 -13.14
C GLU A 71 -20.51 1.46 -13.55
N LYS A 72 -19.99 2.24 -12.60
CA LYS A 72 -19.40 3.56 -12.81
C LYS A 72 -18.33 3.88 -11.80
N TRP A 73 -17.49 4.87 -12.12
CA TRP A 73 -16.56 5.51 -11.19
C TRP A 73 -17.28 6.60 -10.41
N ASP A 74 -17.23 6.53 -9.09
CA ASP A 74 -17.75 7.55 -8.17
C ASP A 74 -16.59 8.15 -7.37
N TYR A 75 -16.63 9.49 -7.16
CA TYR A 75 -15.70 10.13 -6.22
C TYR A 75 -16.02 9.73 -4.79
N ARG A 76 -14.98 9.49 -4.01
CA ARG A 76 -15.04 9.35 -2.56
C ARG A 76 -14.24 10.47 -1.91
N GLU A 77 -14.71 10.95 -0.77
CA GLU A 77 -14.10 12.07 -0.05
C GLU A 77 -13.48 11.59 1.27
N PRO A 78 -12.16 11.30 1.29
CA PRO A 78 -11.47 10.88 2.51
C PRO A 78 -11.27 12.02 3.52
N ASN A 79 -11.86 13.20 3.30
CA ASN A 79 -11.77 14.37 4.17
C ASN A 79 -10.31 14.78 4.46
N THR A 80 -9.49 14.81 3.42
CA THR A 80 -8.10 15.28 3.44
C THR A 80 -7.73 15.93 2.12
N ILE A 81 -6.75 16.83 2.16
CA ILE A 81 -6.13 17.45 0.99
C ILE A 81 -4.70 16.93 0.76
N HIS A 82 -4.21 16.05 1.65
CA HIS A 82 -2.88 15.47 1.56
C HIS A 82 -2.90 14.19 0.73
N ASP A 83 -1.76 13.86 0.16
CA ASP A 83 -1.59 12.70 -0.70
C ASP A 83 -1.88 11.40 0.05
N LEU A 84 -2.57 10.48 -0.60
CA LEU A 84 -2.82 9.13 -0.09
C LEU A 84 -1.81 8.16 -0.69
N PHE A 85 -1.13 7.37 0.16
CA PHE A 85 -0.05 6.46 -0.23
C PHE A 85 -0.38 4.98 -0.04
N GLY A 86 -1.18 4.65 0.96
CA GLY A 86 -1.54 3.28 1.31
C GLY A 86 -3.02 3.09 1.57
N MET A 87 -3.52 1.91 1.23
CA MET A 87 -4.88 1.48 1.53
C MET A 87 -4.91 -0.01 1.84
N TRP A 88 -5.72 -0.37 2.81
CA TRP A 88 -6.09 -1.73 3.15
C TRP A 88 -7.51 -1.76 3.71
N GLY A 89 -8.21 -2.87 3.54
CA GLY A 89 -9.54 -3.07 4.12
C GLY A 89 -9.88 -4.54 4.22
N GLU A 90 -10.74 -4.87 5.16
CA GLU A 90 -11.33 -6.20 5.29
C GLU A 90 -12.43 -6.41 4.26
N ASP A 91 -13.19 -5.36 3.98
CA ASP A 91 -14.24 -5.30 2.96
C ASP A 91 -14.46 -3.84 2.49
N VAL A 92 -15.45 -3.62 1.60
CA VAL A 92 -15.77 -2.31 1.02
C VAL A 92 -16.34 -1.30 2.01
N GLU A 93 -16.80 -1.74 3.18
CA GLU A 93 -17.37 -0.91 4.25
C GLU A 93 -16.35 -0.61 5.37
N HIS A 94 -15.20 -1.30 5.37
CA HIS A 94 -14.16 -1.16 6.37
C HIS A 94 -12.80 -0.97 5.71
N ILE A 95 -12.43 0.30 5.47
CA ILE A 95 -11.23 0.66 4.72
C ILE A 95 -10.36 1.60 5.54
N HIS A 96 -9.09 1.29 5.60
CA HIS A 96 -8.04 2.10 6.19
C HIS A 96 -7.19 2.72 5.08
N THR A 97 -6.98 4.04 5.12
CA THR A 97 -6.06 4.71 4.19
C THR A 97 -5.12 5.64 4.94
N VAL A 98 -3.89 5.69 4.47
CA VAL A 98 -2.80 6.46 5.06
C VAL A 98 -2.15 7.37 4.02
N GLY A 99 -1.52 8.45 4.50
CA GLY A 99 -0.94 9.42 3.59
C GLY A 99 0.06 10.39 4.23
N GLY A 100 0.34 11.47 3.51
CA GLY A 100 1.23 12.54 3.95
C GLY A 100 0.72 13.27 5.19
N GLU A 101 1.65 13.86 5.95
CA GLU A 101 1.34 14.68 7.13
C GLU A 101 0.46 13.96 8.16
N GLY A 102 0.79 12.68 8.46
CA GLY A 102 0.12 11.88 9.47
C GLY A 102 -1.30 11.45 9.10
N VAL A 103 -1.71 11.60 7.85
CA VAL A 103 -3.07 11.23 7.45
C VAL A 103 -3.35 9.76 7.72
N TYR A 104 -4.35 9.53 8.54
CA TYR A 104 -5.03 8.24 8.68
C TYR A 104 -6.53 8.45 8.64
N ARG A 105 -7.21 7.68 7.81
CA ARG A 105 -8.68 7.68 7.67
C ARG A 105 -9.20 6.26 7.72
N PHE A 106 -10.31 6.09 8.42
CA PHE A 106 -11.07 4.85 8.48
C PHE A 106 -12.47 5.07 7.90
N TYR A 107 -12.83 4.31 6.88
CA TYR A 107 -14.19 4.27 6.33
C TYR A 107 -15.02 3.21 7.07
N ASP A 108 -16.18 3.60 7.58
CA ASP A 108 -17.06 2.78 8.42
C ASP A 108 -18.34 2.34 7.67
N GLY A 109 -18.28 2.31 6.34
CA GLY A 109 -19.41 2.02 5.48
C GLY A 109 -20.30 3.24 5.17
N LYS A 110 -20.07 4.39 5.82
CA LYS A 110 -20.84 5.62 5.64
C LYS A 110 -19.96 6.81 5.28
N GLU A 111 -18.94 7.05 6.08
CA GLU A 111 -18.03 8.18 5.90
C GLU A 111 -16.61 7.85 6.37
N PHE A 112 -15.64 8.62 5.88
CA PHE A 112 -14.27 8.54 6.33
C PHE A 112 -14.09 9.28 7.67
N GLN A 113 -13.81 8.55 8.73
CA GLN A 113 -13.49 9.06 10.06
C GLN A 113 -12.05 9.58 10.08
N ARG A 114 -11.86 10.80 10.56
CA ARG A 114 -10.55 11.40 10.76
C ARG A 114 -9.92 10.87 12.06
N ARG A 115 -8.67 10.43 11.97
CA ARG A 115 -7.87 9.93 13.09
C ARG A 115 -6.40 10.35 12.97
N ASP A 116 -6.16 11.66 12.79
CA ASP A 116 -4.82 12.23 12.58
C ASP A 116 -3.98 12.34 13.86
N GLU A 117 -4.47 11.87 14.99
CA GLU A 117 -3.80 11.93 16.31
C GLU A 117 -2.78 10.79 16.51
N LEU A 118 -2.56 9.95 15.49
CA LEU A 118 -1.69 8.78 15.60
C LEU A 118 -0.20 9.15 15.59
N THR A 119 0.14 10.24 14.92
CA THR A 119 1.53 10.71 14.78
C THR A 119 1.56 12.23 14.72
N ASP A 120 2.75 12.81 14.87
CA ASP A 120 2.98 14.21 14.55
C ASP A 120 2.77 14.45 13.05
N GLU A 121 2.35 15.67 12.66
CA GLU A 121 2.10 16.06 11.26
C GLU A 121 3.35 15.94 10.37
N GLU A 122 4.55 15.93 10.95
CA GLU A 122 5.82 15.73 10.23
C GLU A 122 6.02 14.29 9.74
N ILE A 123 5.23 13.33 10.26
CA ILE A 123 5.33 11.91 9.92
C ILE A 123 4.42 11.58 8.74
N SER A 124 4.99 11.15 7.61
CA SER A 124 4.22 10.56 6.52
C SER A 124 4.02 9.06 6.73
N LEU A 125 2.80 8.58 6.50
CA LEU A 125 2.44 7.18 6.59
C LEU A 125 2.30 6.60 5.18
N PHE A 126 3.06 5.55 4.84
CA PHE A 126 3.18 5.05 3.47
C PHE A 126 2.47 3.74 3.21
N GLY A 127 2.41 2.86 4.20
CA GLY A 127 1.81 1.55 4.07
C GLY A 127 0.87 1.21 5.21
N VAL A 128 -0.20 0.50 4.90
CA VAL A 128 -1.15 -0.05 5.87
C VAL A 128 -1.51 -1.48 5.47
N TRP A 129 -1.58 -2.35 6.45
CA TRP A 129 -1.94 -3.76 6.29
C TRP A 129 -2.54 -4.30 7.58
N GLY A 130 -3.42 -5.32 7.49
CA GLY A 130 -4.02 -5.94 8.66
C GLY A 130 -4.46 -7.38 8.41
N THR A 131 -4.83 -8.05 9.50
CA THR A 131 -5.48 -9.37 9.48
C THR A 131 -6.99 -9.29 9.76
N GLY A 132 -7.45 -8.14 10.20
CA GLY A 132 -8.83 -7.79 10.51
C GLY A 132 -8.89 -6.33 10.98
N ASN A 133 -10.09 -5.76 11.12
CA ASN A 133 -10.28 -4.36 11.54
C ASN A 133 -9.81 -4.06 12.98
N ASP A 134 -9.54 -5.08 13.76
CA ASP A 134 -9.00 -5.02 15.12
C ASP A 134 -7.51 -5.35 15.22
N ASN A 135 -6.83 -5.54 14.07
CA ASN A 135 -5.41 -5.86 14.05
C ASN A 135 -4.74 -5.26 12.79
N ILE A 136 -4.33 -3.98 12.91
CA ILE A 136 -3.84 -3.16 11.81
C ILE A 136 -2.41 -2.70 12.08
N TYR A 137 -1.57 -2.75 11.06
CA TYR A 137 -0.19 -2.26 11.08
C TYR A 137 -0.02 -1.15 10.06
N ILE A 138 0.68 -0.09 10.44
CA ILE A 138 1.01 1.05 9.57
C ILE A 138 2.52 1.25 9.60
N CYS A 139 3.12 1.56 8.46
CA CYS A 139 4.52 1.97 8.37
C CYS A 139 4.66 3.35 7.74
N GLY A 140 5.76 4.06 8.05
CA GLY A 140 5.95 5.45 7.64
C GLY A 140 7.39 5.93 7.69
N SER A 141 7.55 7.26 7.62
CA SER A 141 8.85 7.94 7.71
C SER A 141 9.49 7.75 9.08
N HIS A 142 10.83 7.95 9.15
CA HIS A 142 11.62 7.87 10.38
C HIS A 142 11.45 6.55 11.13
N GLY A 143 11.39 5.43 10.42
CA GLY A 143 11.25 4.11 11.01
C GLY A 143 9.92 3.86 11.72
N THR A 144 8.92 4.70 11.48
CA THR A 144 7.62 4.60 12.12
C THR A 144 6.94 3.28 11.81
N ILE A 145 6.57 2.54 12.85
CA ILE A 145 5.63 1.42 12.78
C ILE A 145 4.61 1.58 13.90
N LEU A 146 3.33 1.55 13.55
CA LEU A 146 2.21 1.58 14.49
C LEU A 146 1.41 0.29 14.38
N HIS A 147 0.88 -0.17 15.51
CA HIS A 147 0.00 -1.31 15.60
C HIS A 147 -1.29 -0.96 16.34
N TYR A 148 -2.43 -1.26 15.76
CA TYR A 148 -3.75 -1.22 16.39
C TYR A 148 -4.13 -2.61 16.87
N ASP A 149 -4.42 -2.75 18.17
CA ASP A 149 -4.74 -4.03 18.80
C ASP A 149 -6.26 -4.22 19.03
N GLY A 150 -7.08 -3.49 18.29
CA GLY A 150 -8.53 -3.49 18.45
C GLY A 150 -9.04 -2.48 19.50
N THR A 151 -8.14 -1.90 20.29
CA THR A 151 -8.47 -0.92 21.34
C THR A 151 -7.68 0.37 21.15
N ASP A 152 -6.35 0.26 21.08
CA ASP A 152 -5.45 1.40 21.03
C ASP A 152 -4.38 1.24 19.95
N TRP A 153 -3.90 2.36 19.42
CA TRP A 153 -2.71 2.42 18.60
C TRP A 153 -1.45 2.48 19.47
N LYS A 154 -0.45 1.65 19.14
CA LYS A 154 0.82 1.58 19.86
C LYS A 154 1.99 1.68 18.91
N PRO A 155 3.00 2.53 19.19
CA PRO A 155 4.23 2.52 18.43
C PRO A 155 5.03 1.24 18.69
N MET A 156 5.60 0.69 17.63
CA MET A 156 6.50 -0.46 17.68
C MET A 156 7.93 -0.03 17.38
N GLN A 157 8.90 -0.70 18.00
CA GLN A 157 10.32 -0.43 17.74
C GLN A 157 10.76 -1.13 16.45
N SER A 158 10.97 -0.37 15.38
CA SER A 158 11.45 -0.89 14.09
C SER A 158 12.96 -1.20 14.10
N GLY A 159 13.73 -0.47 14.91
CA GLY A 159 15.20 -0.57 14.96
C GLY A 159 15.91 0.20 13.84
N THR A 160 15.22 1.07 13.12
CA THR A 160 15.75 1.91 12.04
C THR A 160 15.15 3.30 12.06
N GLU A 161 15.81 4.27 11.42
CA GLU A 161 15.29 5.61 11.13
C GLU A 161 14.93 5.78 9.64
N GLU A 162 15.07 4.72 8.84
CA GLU A 162 14.80 4.77 7.41
C GLU A 162 13.29 4.91 7.11
N TYR A 163 12.95 5.42 5.94
CA TYR A 163 11.57 5.49 5.49
C TYR A 163 11.09 4.10 5.13
N LEU A 164 10.03 3.65 5.78
CA LEU A 164 9.40 2.37 5.57
C LEU A 164 8.20 2.54 4.62
N LEU A 165 8.37 2.13 3.36
CA LEU A 165 7.48 2.52 2.25
C LEU A 165 6.35 1.53 1.99
N SER A 166 6.49 0.28 2.39
CA SER A 166 5.48 -0.74 2.14
C SER A 166 5.50 -1.82 3.21
N ILE A 167 4.32 -2.28 3.56
CA ILE A 167 4.08 -3.34 4.56
C ILE A 167 3.14 -4.39 3.98
N TRP A 168 3.43 -5.65 4.22
CA TRP A 168 2.59 -6.79 3.84
C TRP A 168 2.88 -7.99 4.71
N GLY A 169 1.87 -8.82 4.97
CA GLY A 169 2.03 -10.04 5.75
C GLY A 169 1.06 -11.15 5.37
N THR A 170 1.26 -12.31 5.97
CA THR A 170 0.35 -13.46 5.87
C THR A 170 -0.41 -13.73 7.17
N SER A 171 0.12 -13.24 8.28
CA SER A 171 -0.44 -13.31 9.61
C SER A 171 0.22 -12.26 10.50
N ASP A 172 -0.29 -12.06 11.70
CA ASP A 172 0.29 -11.21 12.75
C ASP A 172 1.64 -11.71 13.30
N GLU A 173 2.10 -12.90 12.88
CA GLU A 173 3.42 -13.47 13.19
C GLU A 173 4.36 -13.48 11.97
N ASN A 174 3.93 -12.99 10.81
CA ASN A 174 4.73 -13.00 9.59
C ASN A 174 4.43 -11.80 8.71
N ILE A 175 5.06 -10.67 9.05
CA ILE A 175 4.90 -9.39 8.36
C ILE A 175 6.25 -8.89 7.85
N PHE A 176 6.28 -8.38 6.64
CA PHE A 176 7.45 -7.79 6.01
C PHE A 176 7.23 -6.30 5.77
N VAL A 177 8.27 -5.51 5.99
CA VAL A 177 8.34 -4.10 5.66
C VAL A 177 9.59 -3.84 4.83
N VAL A 178 9.44 -2.99 3.81
CA VAL A 178 10.57 -2.56 2.98
C VAL A 178 10.58 -1.04 2.82
N GLY A 179 11.74 -0.47 2.49
CA GLY A 179 11.88 0.97 2.39
C GLY A 179 13.20 1.45 1.82
N ASP A 180 13.53 2.69 2.18
CA ASP A 180 14.73 3.39 1.75
C ASP A 180 16.01 2.67 2.21
N ASN A 181 17.13 2.97 1.52
CA ASN A 181 18.45 2.44 1.85
C ASN A 181 18.46 0.91 2.06
N SER A 182 17.68 0.18 1.24
CA SER A 182 17.54 -1.28 1.32
C SER A 182 16.96 -1.77 2.64
N ALA A 183 16.23 -0.91 3.37
CA ALA A 183 15.57 -1.30 4.60
C ALA A 183 14.62 -2.48 4.34
N MET A 184 14.83 -3.56 5.03
CA MET A 184 13.98 -4.73 5.05
C MET A 184 13.83 -5.22 6.50
N LEU A 185 12.60 -5.37 6.95
CA LEU A 185 12.29 -5.84 8.30
C LEU A 185 11.30 -7.00 8.23
N HIS A 186 11.41 -7.90 9.19
CA HIS A 186 10.46 -9.00 9.42
C HIS A 186 9.95 -8.97 10.85
N TYR A 187 8.64 -9.09 11.01
CA TYR A 187 7.97 -9.27 12.30
C TYR A 187 7.60 -10.73 12.49
N ASP A 188 8.04 -11.32 13.60
CA ASP A 188 7.85 -12.73 13.95
C ASP A 188 6.72 -12.97 14.98
N GLY A 189 5.84 -11.96 15.15
CA GLY A 189 4.77 -11.97 16.16
C GLY A 189 5.20 -11.42 17.51
N ASN A 190 6.51 -11.15 17.70
CA ASN A 190 7.07 -10.68 18.95
C ASN A 190 7.90 -9.40 18.78
N LYS A 191 8.75 -9.37 17.74
CA LYS A 191 9.62 -8.23 17.46
C LYS A 191 9.89 -8.07 15.97
N TRP A 192 10.22 -6.83 15.59
CA TRP A 192 10.80 -6.52 14.30
C TRP A 192 12.30 -6.87 14.30
N SER A 193 12.76 -7.48 13.23
CA SER A 193 14.17 -7.82 13.05
C SER A 193 14.62 -7.42 11.65
N PRO A 194 15.82 -6.82 11.49
CA PRO A 194 16.33 -6.46 10.18
C PRO A 194 16.67 -7.70 9.36
N ILE A 195 16.38 -7.64 8.06
CA ILE A 195 16.78 -8.61 7.05
C ILE A 195 17.89 -7.99 6.24
N GLN A 196 18.98 -8.74 5.98
CA GLN A 196 19.99 -8.29 5.03
C GLN A 196 19.44 -8.40 3.61
N SER A 197 19.28 -7.24 2.95
CA SER A 197 18.89 -7.22 1.54
C SER A 197 19.98 -7.84 0.66
N PRO A 198 19.62 -8.69 -0.31
CA PRO A 198 20.58 -9.21 -1.29
C PRO A 198 21.05 -8.17 -2.30
N LYS A 199 20.42 -6.99 -2.35
CA LYS A 199 20.76 -5.87 -3.24
C LYS A 199 20.57 -4.54 -2.53
N GLU A 200 21.56 -3.64 -2.66
CA GLU A 200 21.53 -2.30 -2.04
C GLU A 200 20.81 -1.32 -2.97
N GLU A 201 19.47 -1.24 -2.86
CA GLU A 201 18.61 -0.37 -3.65
C GLU A 201 17.39 0.08 -2.84
N TYR A 202 16.75 1.18 -3.26
CA TYR A 202 15.47 1.61 -2.71
C TYR A 202 14.39 0.58 -3.02
N LEU A 203 13.71 0.06 -1.99
CA LEU A 203 12.62 -0.90 -2.13
C LEU A 203 11.29 -0.19 -1.91
N THR A 204 10.47 -0.14 -2.94
CA THR A 204 9.24 0.67 -2.96
C THR A 204 7.98 -0.12 -2.60
N LYS A 205 7.96 -1.42 -2.86
CA LYS A 205 6.80 -2.28 -2.56
C LYS A 205 7.22 -3.68 -2.14
N VAL A 206 6.48 -4.22 -1.17
CA VAL A 206 6.50 -5.64 -0.80
C VAL A 206 5.10 -6.22 -0.92
N LYS A 207 4.98 -7.40 -1.51
CA LYS A 207 3.73 -8.14 -1.67
C LYS A 207 4.03 -9.64 -1.81
N GLY A 208 3.11 -10.49 -1.37
CA GLY A 208 3.26 -11.93 -1.50
C GLY A 208 1.99 -12.64 -1.93
N LEU A 209 2.15 -13.90 -2.31
CA LEU A 209 1.08 -14.85 -2.61
C LEU A 209 0.91 -15.87 -1.46
N GLY A 210 1.87 -15.90 -0.53
CA GLY A 210 1.92 -16.79 0.61
C GLY A 210 3.20 -16.61 1.39
N PRO A 211 3.39 -17.35 2.50
CA PRO A 211 4.53 -17.17 3.41
C PRO A 211 5.90 -17.51 2.79
N ASP A 212 5.92 -18.27 1.70
CA ASP A 212 7.10 -18.72 0.95
C ASP A 212 7.20 -18.09 -0.47
N GLN A 213 6.34 -17.13 -0.76
CA GLN A 213 6.27 -16.45 -2.04
C GLN A 213 6.05 -14.94 -1.84
N VAL A 214 7.06 -14.26 -1.30
CA VAL A 214 7.04 -12.81 -1.10
C VAL A 214 8.01 -12.15 -2.07
N TYR A 215 7.58 -11.04 -2.63
CA TYR A 215 8.38 -10.24 -3.56
C TYR A 215 8.54 -8.83 -3.03
N ALA A 216 9.75 -8.29 -3.15
CA ALA A 216 10.02 -6.88 -2.95
C ALA A 216 10.54 -6.30 -4.28
N VAL A 217 10.04 -5.14 -4.65
CA VAL A 217 10.46 -4.45 -5.86
C VAL A 217 10.94 -3.04 -5.52
N GLY A 218 11.82 -2.51 -6.35
CA GLY A 218 12.44 -1.22 -6.10
C GLY A 218 12.98 -0.54 -7.34
N GLU A 219 13.84 0.45 -7.11
CA GLU A 219 14.49 1.21 -8.16
C GLU A 219 15.43 0.34 -9.00
N ASN A 220 15.83 0.88 -10.16
CA ASN A 220 16.76 0.24 -11.09
C ASN A 220 16.37 -1.20 -11.51
N GLY A 221 15.05 -1.47 -11.57
CA GLY A 221 14.55 -2.78 -11.96
C GLY A 221 14.77 -3.87 -10.91
N THR A 222 14.96 -3.48 -9.66
CA THR A 222 15.15 -4.42 -8.55
C THR A 222 13.91 -5.27 -8.33
N VAL A 223 14.11 -6.58 -8.29
CA VAL A 223 13.12 -7.59 -7.93
C VAL A 223 13.77 -8.60 -7.00
N LEU A 224 13.31 -8.66 -5.76
CA LEU A 224 13.76 -9.63 -4.78
C LEU A 224 12.64 -10.64 -4.51
N LYS A 225 13.00 -11.90 -4.26
CA LYS A 225 12.06 -12.97 -3.93
C LYS A 225 12.46 -13.68 -2.65
N TYR A 226 11.48 -13.88 -1.75
CA TYR A 226 11.58 -14.74 -0.58
C TYR A 226 10.93 -16.09 -0.87
N ASP A 227 11.61 -17.18 -0.54
CA ASP A 227 11.17 -18.55 -0.79
C ASP A 227 10.71 -19.28 0.49
N GLY A 228 10.50 -18.54 1.59
CA GLY A 228 10.19 -19.06 2.91
C GLY A 228 11.42 -19.30 3.80
N LYS A 229 12.64 -19.11 3.26
CA LYS A 229 13.90 -19.28 3.99
C LYS A 229 14.85 -18.11 3.78
N GLU A 230 15.08 -17.70 2.54
CA GLU A 230 16.00 -16.64 2.19
C GLU A 230 15.48 -15.75 1.07
N TRP A 231 16.00 -14.54 1.02
CA TRP A 231 15.76 -13.59 -0.06
C TRP A 231 16.82 -13.75 -1.14
N SER A 232 16.41 -13.74 -2.39
CA SER A 232 17.27 -13.81 -3.56
C SER A 232 17.00 -12.66 -4.52
N ASP A 233 18.05 -12.17 -5.22
CA ASP A 233 17.94 -11.17 -6.27
C ASP A 233 17.49 -11.84 -7.58
N MET A 234 16.35 -11.38 -8.11
CA MET A 234 15.73 -11.81 -9.36
C MET A 234 15.77 -10.71 -10.43
N SER A 235 16.50 -9.61 -10.17
CA SER A 235 16.60 -8.45 -11.07
C SER A 235 17.19 -8.86 -12.43
N ILE A 236 16.79 -8.17 -13.50
CA ILE A 236 17.21 -8.43 -14.89
C ILE A 236 18.23 -7.37 -15.31
#